data_e4115ad31b77b2975334e22fd1837def
#
_entry.id   e4115ad31b77b2975334e22fd1837def
#
_cell.length_a   1.000
_cell.length_b   1.000
_cell.length_c   1.000
_cell.angle_alpha   90.00
_cell.angle_beta   90.00
_cell.angle_gamma   90.00
#
_symmetry.space_group_name_H-M   'P 1'
#
loop_
_entity.id
_entity.type
_entity.pdbx_description
1 polymer ?
#
loop_
_entity_poly.entity_id
_entity_poly.type
_entity_poly.pdbx_seq_one_letter_code
_entity_poly.pdbx_strand_id
1 'polypeptide(L)'
;MTLRAARRPEGRILLTARWLVGHVQGRHRLYENGEIVFEDGAVIFVGHGFDGEVARRIDYGHALIGPGFVDLDALSDLDTTILAYDNQPAWKKGRVWPRSYLDAGPYEMYSREELAFQKKHAFATLIRNGITTALPIASLFYRAWGETPEEFEDAAEAAADMGLRTYLGPAYRTGNQLVEADGRIVTHYDEERGLAELDGAIVFCRDFEGAAGGLIRTMLAPDRIETSTAELLRRTAAAVADLDVPVRLHCCQSKIEYDLVLAQHGMSPPEWLDSLGFLNERCLLPHGTFVSGSRQIDRPGRDLEIIRDAGAAIVHCPLVSGRHGNAIDHFGRYREMGLKIGMGTDTSPPDMIMNLQVGMILARTMAGSAGAVRCEDYYDAATVGGADALGRPDLGRLQPGARADISVFDLDRPHLGQVIDPIQTMLLAGHGRDFSTVVIDGRFVMEARVIPGIDEAADTKRAQAQFEGVMARYPQRTHGHPPASEIFSSSYPVERAGACKGAGA
;
A
#
# COMPACT_ATOMS: atom_id res chain seq x y z
N MET A 1 17.13 -0.55 20.69
CA MET A 1 16.39 0.67 21.16
C MET A 1 15.00 0.25 21.58
N THR A 2 14.45 0.73 22.74
CA THR A 2 13.12 0.31 23.18
C THR A 2 12.09 1.32 22.67
N LEU A 3 11.44 1.03 21.55
CA LEU A 3 10.35 1.84 21.03
C LEU A 3 9.13 1.73 21.95
N ARG A 4 8.52 2.85 22.28
CA ARG A 4 7.31 2.92 23.11
C ARG A 4 6.17 3.52 22.29
N ALA A 5 5.09 2.78 22.13
CA ALA A 5 3.86 3.32 21.58
C ALA A 5 3.22 4.33 22.55
N ALA A 6 2.44 5.27 22.00
CA ALA A 6 1.57 6.15 22.77
C ALA A 6 0.71 5.36 23.78
N ARG A 7 0.34 6.00 24.90
CA ARG A 7 -0.48 5.32 25.93
C ARG A 7 -1.89 5.01 25.41
N ARG A 8 -2.42 3.85 25.78
CA ARG A 8 -3.84 3.55 25.64
C ARG A 8 -4.65 4.34 26.70
N PRO A 9 -5.91 4.70 26.40
CA PRO A 9 -6.82 5.18 27.44
C PRO A 9 -7.05 4.09 28.50
N GLU A 10 -7.26 4.51 29.73
CA GLU A 10 -7.52 3.58 30.81
C GLU A 10 -9.01 3.19 30.86
N GLY A 11 -9.30 1.94 31.16
CA GLY A 11 -10.63 1.38 31.31
C GLY A 11 -11.37 1.18 29.98
N ARG A 12 -12.64 0.81 30.12
CA ARG A 12 -13.49 0.48 28.97
C ARG A 12 -13.97 1.71 28.23
N ILE A 13 -13.84 1.67 26.93
CA ILE A 13 -14.35 2.71 26.02
C ILE A 13 -15.50 2.13 25.22
N LEU A 14 -16.63 2.83 25.21
CA LEU A 14 -17.80 2.49 24.42
C LEU A 14 -18.01 3.53 23.32
N LEU A 15 -18.09 3.06 22.06
CA LEU A 15 -18.45 3.88 20.91
C LEU A 15 -19.80 3.45 20.37
N THR A 16 -20.64 4.42 19.98
CA THR A 16 -21.91 4.21 19.29
C THR A 16 -21.98 5.04 18.03
N ALA A 17 -22.74 4.58 17.05
CA ALA A 17 -23.10 5.33 15.84
C ALA A 17 -24.39 4.75 15.25
N ARG A 18 -24.97 5.47 14.29
CA ARG A 18 -26.12 4.97 13.50
C ARG A 18 -25.83 3.61 12.87
N TRP A 19 -24.59 3.37 12.43
CA TRP A 19 -24.18 2.12 11.78
C TRP A 19 -22.87 1.59 12.39
N LEU A 20 -22.84 0.27 12.62
CA LEU A 20 -21.64 -0.43 13.08
C LEU A 20 -21.45 -1.71 12.25
N VAL A 21 -20.25 -1.93 11.73
CA VAL A 21 -19.84 -3.18 11.09
C VAL A 21 -19.23 -4.10 12.13
N GLY A 22 -19.99 -5.03 12.64
CA GLY A 22 -19.48 -6.14 13.46
C GLY A 22 -19.10 -7.33 12.57
N HIS A 23 -18.50 -8.35 13.16
CA HIS A 23 -18.13 -9.58 12.47
C HIS A 23 -18.66 -10.79 13.26
N VAL A 24 -19.49 -11.61 12.60
CA VAL A 24 -20.15 -12.77 13.23
C VAL A 24 -20.16 -13.94 12.25
N GLN A 25 -19.77 -15.12 12.72
CA GLN A 25 -19.77 -16.36 11.92
C GLN A 25 -19.01 -16.23 10.58
N GLY A 26 -17.84 -15.57 10.62
CA GLY A 26 -16.97 -15.41 9.45
C GLY A 26 -17.42 -14.35 8.44
N ARG A 27 -18.38 -13.47 8.78
CA ARG A 27 -18.89 -12.43 7.88
C ARG A 27 -19.10 -11.12 8.59
N HIS A 28 -18.92 -10.01 7.89
CA HIS A 28 -19.36 -8.70 8.35
C HIS A 28 -20.89 -8.64 8.45
N ARG A 29 -21.37 -7.88 9.45
CA ARG A 29 -22.79 -7.67 9.71
C ARG A 29 -23.03 -6.23 10.14
N LEU A 30 -23.99 -5.56 9.55
CA LEU A 30 -24.41 -4.21 9.96
C LEU A 30 -25.32 -4.26 11.16
N TYR A 31 -25.03 -3.44 12.16
CA TYR A 31 -25.85 -3.15 13.33
C TYR A 31 -26.33 -1.71 13.24
N GLU A 32 -27.64 -1.50 13.22
CA GLU A 32 -28.24 -0.17 13.31
C GLU A 32 -28.26 0.27 14.78
N ASN A 33 -27.73 1.47 15.06
CA ASN A 33 -27.51 1.96 16.42
C ASN A 33 -26.68 0.98 17.28
N GLY A 34 -25.63 0.42 16.69
CA GLY A 34 -24.77 -0.57 17.32
C GLY A 34 -23.80 0.05 18.33
N GLU A 35 -23.34 -0.78 19.26
CA GLU A 35 -22.36 -0.45 20.28
C GLU A 35 -21.12 -1.35 20.14
N ILE A 36 -19.94 -0.75 20.23
CA ILE A 36 -18.68 -1.46 20.38
C ILE A 36 -17.98 -1.02 21.65
N VAL A 37 -17.48 -2.00 22.41
CA VAL A 37 -16.67 -1.73 23.62
C VAL A 37 -15.32 -2.38 23.48
N PHE A 38 -14.29 -1.64 23.85
CA PHE A 38 -12.92 -2.15 23.89
C PHE A 38 -12.21 -1.74 25.18
N GLU A 39 -11.23 -2.54 25.56
CA GLU A 39 -10.38 -2.37 26.76
C GLU A 39 -9.00 -2.94 26.44
N ASP A 40 -7.92 -2.29 26.86
CA ASP A 40 -6.54 -2.75 26.70
C ASP A 40 -6.12 -3.13 25.26
N GLY A 41 -6.72 -2.46 24.28
CA GLY A 41 -6.43 -2.66 22.86
C GLY A 41 -7.20 -3.82 22.21
N ALA A 42 -8.12 -4.46 22.94
CA ALA A 42 -8.97 -5.52 22.43
C ALA A 42 -10.45 -5.16 22.47
N VAL A 43 -11.19 -5.56 21.44
CA VAL A 43 -12.66 -5.49 21.43
C VAL A 43 -13.21 -6.51 22.43
N ILE A 44 -14.11 -6.09 23.31
CA ILE A 44 -14.74 -6.97 24.31
C ILE A 44 -16.24 -7.18 24.05
N PHE A 45 -16.89 -6.26 23.31
CA PHE A 45 -18.31 -6.35 22.96
C PHE A 45 -18.61 -5.70 21.62
N VAL A 46 -19.51 -6.28 20.85
CA VAL A 46 -20.11 -5.73 19.63
C VAL A 46 -21.58 -6.15 19.60
N GLY A 47 -22.49 -5.19 19.51
CA GLY A 47 -23.94 -5.52 19.52
C GLY A 47 -24.80 -4.36 19.98
N HIS A 48 -25.80 -4.66 20.82
CA HIS A 48 -26.69 -3.69 21.43
C HIS A 48 -26.81 -3.95 22.93
N GLY A 49 -26.90 -2.88 23.71
CA GLY A 49 -27.26 -2.97 25.14
C GLY A 49 -26.13 -3.49 25.99
N PHE A 50 -24.93 -2.93 25.88
CA PHE A 50 -23.86 -3.22 26.83
C PHE A 50 -24.22 -2.66 28.23
N ASP A 51 -24.27 -3.53 29.21
CA ASP A 51 -24.69 -3.21 30.58
C ASP A 51 -23.54 -3.02 31.58
N GLY A 52 -22.28 -3.15 31.11
CA GLY A 52 -21.09 -2.97 31.92
C GLY A 52 -20.71 -1.50 32.13
N GLU A 53 -19.93 -1.24 33.18
CA GLU A 53 -19.34 0.07 33.46
C GLU A 53 -18.34 0.43 32.36
N VAL A 54 -18.32 1.71 31.93
CA VAL A 54 -17.38 2.27 30.96
C VAL A 54 -16.76 3.57 31.49
N ALA A 55 -15.48 3.75 31.22
CA ALA A 55 -14.76 4.96 31.59
C ALA A 55 -15.09 6.14 30.67
N ARG A 56 -15.39 5.84 29.39
CA ARG A 56 -15.73 6.85 28.37
C ARG A 56 -16.79 6.29 27.41
N ARG A 57 -17.82 7.10 27.12
CA ARG A 57 -18.83 6.82 26.09
C ARG A 57 -18.76 7.92 25.05
N ILE A 58 -18.71 7.55 23.77
CA ILE A 58 -18.68 8.49 22.64
C ILE A 58 -19.77 8.07 21.67
N ASP A 59 -20.67 9.00 21.34
CA ASP A 59 -21.66 8.83 20.29
C ASP A 59 -21.25 9.64 19.07
N TYR A 60 -21.08 8.98 17.93
CA TYR A 60 -20.73 9.60 16.65
C TYR A 60 -21.96 9.96 15.81
N GLY A 61 -23.17 9.72 16.31
CA GLY A 61 -24.42 10.09 15.61
C GLY A 61 -24.56 9.41 14.26
N HIS A 62 -24.76 10.18 13.19
CA HIS A 62 -24.95 9.66 11.84
C HIS A 62 -23.59 9.32 11.19
N ALA A 63 -23.00 8.24 11.66
CA ALA A 63 -21.69 7.75 11.21
C ALA A 63 -21.72 6.22 11.03
N LEU A 64 -20.68 5.70 10.37
CA LEU A 64 -20.37 4.28 10.25
C LEU A 64 -19.11 3.98 11.06
N ILE A 65 -19.21 3.16 12.09
CA ILE A 65 -18.08 2.55 12.77
C ILE A 65 -17.76 1.24 12.06
N GLY A 66 -16.50 1.07 11.61
CA GLY A 66 -16.03 -0.16 10.96
C GLY A 66 -14.62 -0.55 11.41
N PRO A 67 -14.16 -1.75 11.06
CA PRO A 67 -12.74 -2.07 11.16
C PRO A 67 -11.94 -1.11 10.27
N GLY A 68 -10.75 -0.75 10.72
CA GLY A 68 -9.82 0.02 9.89
C GLY A 68 -9.33 -0.80 8.70
N PHE A 69 -8.97 -0.12 7.62
CA PHE A 69 -8.44 -0.75 6.43
C PHE A 69 -7.03 -1.32 6.66
N VAL A 70 -6.75 -2.41 5.92
CA VAL A 70 -5.43 -3.05 5.84
C VAL A 70 -4.87 -2.78 4.45
N ASP A 71 -3.81 -1.97 4.37
CA ASP A 71 -3.13 -1.60 3.14
C ASP A 71 -1.85 -2.43 2.99
N LEU A 72 -1.89 -3.43 2.11
CA LEU A 72 -0.82 -4.39 1.90
C LEU A 72 0.30 -3.89 0.98
N ASP A 73 0.13 -2.70 0.39
CA ASP A 73 1.09 -2.11 -0.53
C ASP A 73 0.95 -0.57 -0.51
N ALA A 74 1.43 0.03 0.58
CA ALA A 74 1.23 1.45 0.88
C ALA A 74 2.44 2.27 0.46
N LEU A 75 2.29 3.17 -0.53
CA LEU A 75 3.37 4.08 -0.89
C LEU A 75 3.72 5.03 0.26
N SER A 76 5.00 5.13 0.55
CA SER A 76 5.54 5.89 1.68
C SER A 76 6.60 6.93 1.30
N ASP A 77 6.67 7.28 0.01
CA ASP A 77 7.59 8.27 -0.54
C ASP A 77 6.83 9.43 -1.20
N LEU A 78 7.41 10.64 -1.19
CA LEU A 78 6.85 11.80 -1.86
C LEU A 78 6.99 11.74 -3.38
N ASP A 79 8.03 11.06 -3.87
CA ASP A 79 8.29 10.86 -5.29
C ASP A 79 7.19 10.04 -5.98
N THR A 80 6.42 9.26 -5.23
CA THR A 80 5.25 8.54 -5.74
C THR A 80 4.17 9.46 -6.29
N THR A 81 4.17 10.75 -5.91
CA THR A 81 3.34 11.77 -6.53
C THR A 81 3.64 11.91 -8.03
N ILE A 82 4.90 11.74 -8.45
CA ILE A 82 5.30 11.74 -9.87
C ILE A 82 4.59 10.60 -10.62
N LEU A 83 4.45 9.44 -10.00
CA LEU A 83 3.76 8.30 -10.59
C LEU A 83 2.27 8.58 -10.86
N ALA A 84 1.66 9.45 -10.06
CA ALA A 84 0.28 9.87 -10.24
C ALA A 84 0.10 10.85 -11.41
N TYR A 85 1.12 11.64 -11.71
CA TYR A 85 1.08 12.70 -12.72
C TYR A 85 1.80 12.34 -14.04
N ASP A 86 2.42 11.17 -14.12
CA ASP A 86 3.02 10.71 -15.37
C ASP A 86 1.93 10.35 -16.38
N ASN A 87 1.64 11.33 -17.22
CA ASN A 87 0.68 11.22 -18.30
C ASN A 87 1.35 11.05 -19.68
N GLN A 88 2.67 10.78 -19.70
CA GLN A 88 3.48 10.61 -20.93
C GLN A 88 3.86 9.14 -21.16
N PRO A 89 2.95 8.32 -21.73
CA PRO A 89 3.22 6.89 -21.95
C PRO A 89 4.48 6.61 -22.76
N ALA A 90 4.86 7.52 -23.65
CA ALA A 90 6.10 7.42 -24.46
C ALA A 90 7.37 7.44 -23.57
N TRP A 91 7.30 8.01 -22.40
CA TRP A 91 8.42 8.19 -21.46
C TRP A 91 8.37 7.23 -20.26
N LYS A 92 7.62 6.14 -20.33
CA LYS A 92 7.73 5.05 -19.32
C LYS A 92 9.18 4.60 -19.11
N LYS A 93 10.01 4.71 -20.15
CA LYS A 93 11.46 4.49 -20.08
C LYS A 93 12.19 5.48 -19.18
N GLY A 94 11.63 6.66 -18.91
CA GLY A 94 12.20 7.63 -17.98
C GLY A 94 12.23 7.16 -16.53
N ARG A 95 11.48 6.13 -16.18
CA ARG A 95 11.51 5.46 -14.85
C ARG A 95 12.52 4.34 -14.76
N VAL A 96 13.28 4.08 -15.83
CA VAL A 96 14.32 3.07 -15.92
C VAL A 96 15.64 3.81 -16.07
N TRP A 97 16.65 3.42 -15.29
CA TRP A 97 17.95 4.10 -15.34
C TRP A 97 18.58 3.96 -16.72
N PRO A 98 19.10 5.03 -17.32
CA PRO A 98 19.97 4.90 -18.49
C PRO A 98 21.32 4.29 -18.07
N ARG A 99 21.94 3.54 -18.98
CA ARG A 99 23.27 2.94 -18.77
C ARG A 99 24.28 3.98 -18.26
N SER A 100 24.27 5.18 -18.84
CA SER A 100 25.14 6.28 -18.44
C SER A 100 25.02 6.70 -16.97
N TYR A 101 23.83 6.59 -16.39
CA TYR A 101 23.65 6.87 -14.96
C TYR A 101 24.32 5.80 -14.08
N LEU A 102 24.16 4.52 -14.46
CA LEU A 102 24.84 3.43 -13.77
C LEU A 102 26.37 3.57 -13.85
N ASP A 103 26.88 3.87 -15.03
CA ASP A 103 28.33 4.04 -15.30
C ASP A 103 28.91 5.24 -14.53
N ALA A 104 28.11 6.28 -14.28
CA ALA A 104 28.49 7.44 -13.49
C ALA A 104 28.46 7.18 -11.96
N GLY A 105 27.87 6.08 -11.52
CA GLY A 105 27.66 5.71 -10.11
C GLY A 105 26.35 6.24 -9.53
N PRO A 106 25.38 5.35 -9.26
CA PRO A 106 24.12 5.72 -8.63
C PRO A 106 24.36 6.36 -7.25
N TYR A 107 23.55 7.37 -6.92
CA TYR A 107 23.63 8.08 -5.64
C TYR A 107 22.26 8.21 -4.98
N GLU A 108 22.24 8.38 -3.66
CA GLU A 108 21.02 8.61 -2.89
C GLU A 108 20.52 10.05 -3.12
N MET A 109 19.23 10.21 -3.51
CA MET A 109 18.65 11.54 -3.75
C MET A 109 18.18 12.23 -2.49
N TYR A 110 18.01 11.50 -1.41
CA TYR A 110 17.44 11.99 -0.16
C TYR A 110 18.49 11.98 0.94
N SER A 111 18.47 12.98 1.81
CA SER A 111 19.10 12.88 3.11
C SER A 111 18.30 11.96 4.05
N ARG A 112 18.93 11.45 5.12
CA ARG A 112 18.22 10.68 6.15
C ARG A 112 17.03 11.46 6.73
N GLU A 113 17.18 12.78 6.94
CA GLU A 113 16.10 13.62 7.46
C GLU A 113 14.92 13.72 6.45
N GLU A 114 15.21 13.80 5.16
CA GLU A 114 14.17 13.80 4.12
C GLU A 114 13.44 12.45 4.06
N LEU A 115 14.17 11.32 4.19
CA LEU A 115 13.59 9.98 4.24
C LEU A 115 12.69 9.79 5.48
N ALA A 116 13.16 10.18 6.66
CA ALA A 116 12.37 10.12 7.89
C ALA A 116 11.10 10.97 7.80
N PHE A 117 11.21 12.19 7.24
CA PHE A 117 10.06 13.07 7.07
C PHE A 117 9.01 12.47 6.12
N GLN A 118 9.42 11.93 4.96
CA GLN A 118 8.44 11.40 4.01
C GLN A 118 7.70 10.17 4.57
N LYS A 119 8.35 9.31 5.35
CA LYS A 119 7.69 8.20 6.05
C LYS A 119 6.65 8.74 7.05
N LYS A 120 7.02 9.70 7.88
CA LYS A 120 6.10 10.33 8.84
C LYS A 120 4.91 10.98 8.14
N HIS A 121 5.13 11.72 7.06
CA HIS A 121 4.08 12.37 6.26
C HIS A 121 3.13 11.34 5.63
N ALA A 122 3.68 10.28 5.05
CA ALA A 122 2.90 9.19 4.47
C ALA A 122 2.06 8.47 5.53
N PHE A 123 2.61 8.14 6.70
CA PHE A 123 1.90 7.46 7.78
C PHE A 123 0.74 8.31 8.33
N ALA A 124 0.94 9.62 8.49
CA ALA A 124 -0.14 10.53 8.85
C ALA A 124 -1.25 10.53 7.79
N THR A 125 -0.90 10.45 6.50
CA THR A 125 -1.88 10.41 5.40
C THR A 125 -2.64 9.09 5.37
N LEU A 126 -1.98 7.95 5.63
CA LEU A 126 -2.63 6.64 5.77
C LEU A 126 -3.67 6.64 6.90
N ILE A 127 -3.30 7.13 8.09
CA ILE A 127 -4.22 7.25 9.23
C ILE A 127 -5.43 8.11 8.85
N ARG A 128 -5.24 9.26 8.18
CA ARG A 128 -6.34 10.15 7.76
C ARG A 128 -7.33 9.50 6.80
N ASN A 129 -6.89 8.46 6.10
CA ASN A 129 -7.70 7.70 5.16
C ASN A 129 -8.28 6.40 5.75
N GLY A 130 -8.30 6.27 7.08
CA GLY A 130 -8.90 5.14 7.78
C GLY A 130 -8.10 3.84 7.74
N ILE A 131 -6.82 3.91 7.33
CA ILE A 131 -5.91 2.76 7.28
C ILE A 131 -5.30 2.58 8.67
N THR A 132 -5.47 1.40 9.24
CA THR A 132 -4.99 1.06 10.59
C THR A 132 -3.81 0.09 10.57
N THR A 133 -3.62 -0.62 9.47
CA THR A 133 -2.47 -1.50 9.23
C THR A 133 -1.91 -1.23 7.84
N ALA A 134 -0.61 -0.99 7.73
CA ALA A 134 0.06 -0.67 6.48
C ALA A 134 1.36 -1.44 6.29
N LEU A 135 1.63 -1.81 5.02
CA LEU A 135 2.90 -2.36 4.55
C LEU A 135 3.57 -1.31 3.65
N PRO A 136 4.43 -0.45 4.20
CA PRO A 136 5.07 0.63 3.45
C PRO A 136 5.99 0.11 2.35
N ILE A 137 6.02 0.83 1.24
CA ILE A 137 6.94 0.64 0.12
C ILE A 137 7.51 1.98 -0.36
N ALA A 138 8.62 1.93 -1.08
CA ALA A 138 9.23 3.06 -1.76
C ALA A 138 9.39 2.80 -3.27
N SER A 139 9.46 3.88 -4.05
CA SER A 139 9.93 3.79 -5.43
C SER A 139 11.44 3.73 -5.47
N LEU A 140 12.02 2.57 -5.80
CA LEU A 140 13.47 2.41 -5.85
C LEU A 140 14.14 3.15 -7.01
N PHE A 141 13.37 3.76 -7.93
CA PHE A 141 13.93 4.59 -8.99
C PHE A 141 14.74 5.77 -8.45
N TYR A 142 14.33 6.34 -7.32
CA TYR A 142 14.97 7.52 -6.71
C TYR A 142 16.02 7.16 -5.66
N ARG A 143 16.27 5.88 -5.42
CA ARG A 143 17.26 5.37 -4.46
C ARG A 143 18.56 5.03 -5.17
N ALA A 144 19.66 4.99 -4.42
CA ALA A 144 20.96 4.54 -4.96
C ALA A 144 20.89 3.08 -5.44
N TRP A 145 20.19 2.23 -4.68
CA TRP A 145 19.91 0.82 -5.00
C TRP A 145 18.64 0.36 -4.28
N GLY A 146 18.73 -0.38 -3.16
CA GLY A 146 17.64 -0.75 -2.29
C GLY A 146 17.34 0.32 -1.22
N GLU A 147 16.47 -0.01 -0.27
CA GLU A 147 16.24 0.80 0.93
C GLU A 147 17.27 0.41 2.03
N THR A 148 17.49 1.29 3.00
CA THR A 148 18.45 1.04 4.07
C THR A 148 17.78 0.66 5.39
N PRO A 149 18.40 -0.18 6.24
CA PRO A 149 17.91 -0.46 7.58
C PRO A 149 17.70 0.82 8.42
N GLU A 150 18.59 1.80 8.33
CA GLU A 150 18.52 3.05 9.09
C GLU A 150 17.27 3.89 8.73
N GLU A 151 16.83 3.87 7.48
CA GLU A 151 15.58 4.50 7.07
C GLU A 151 14.38 3.83 7.73
N PHE A 152 14.41 2.51 7.85
CA PHE A 152 13.33 1.74 8.46
C PHE A 152 13.36 1.78 10.00
N GLU A 153 14.51 2.05 10.62
CA GLU A 153 14.60 2.45 12.04
C GLU A 153 13.80 3.74 12.28
N ASP A 154 14.04 4.78 11.45
CA ASP A 154 13.32 6.05 11.53
C ASP A 154 11.81 5.86 11.22
N ALA A 155 11.47 4.97 10.30
CA ALA A 155 10.08 4.60 10.00
C ALA A 155 9.41 3.89 11.19
N ALA A 156 10.12 3.00 11.88
CA ALA A 156 9.61 2.32 13.06
C ALA A 156 9.35 3.30 14.23
N GLU A 157 10.24 4.30 14.42
CA GLU A 157 10.03 5.39 15.39
C GLU A 157 8.77 6.20 15.03
N ALA A 158 8.64 6.64 13.77
CA ALA A 158 7.49 7.41 13.32
C ALA A 158 6.17 6.63 13.47
N ALA A 159 6.16 5.34 13.14
CA ALA A 159 4.98 4.50 13.30
C ALA A 159 4.61 4.28 14.78
N ALA A 160 5.60 4.06 15.64
CA ALA A 160 5.39 3.90 17.09
C ALA A 160 4.85 5.17 17.72
N ASP A 161 5.40 6.33 17.39
CA ASP A 161 4.98 7.65 17.91
C ASP A 161 3.54 7.98 17.50
N MET A 162 3.16 7.72 16.25
CA MET A 162 1.80 7.93 15.76
C MET A 162 0.83 6.80 16.14
N GLY A 163 1.34 5.67 16.60
CA GLY A 163 0.52 4.50 16.94
C GLY A 163 0.00 3.74 15.71
N LEU A 164 0.59 3.91 14.53
CA LEU A 164 0.23 3.16 13.31
C LEU A 164 0.75 1.72 13.40
N ARG A 165 -0.11 0.74 13.12
CA ARG A 165 0.34 -0.64 12.94
C ARG A 165 1.01 -0.79 11.59
N THR A 166 2.25 -1.28 11.56
CA THR A 166 3.02 -1.45 10.33
C THR A 166 3.71 -2.81 10.26
N TYR A 167 3.89 -3.29 9.04
CA TYR A 167 4.84 -4.34 8.69
C TYR A 167 5.98 -3.70 7.91
N LEU A 168 7.14 -3.61 8.51
CA LEU A 168 8.30 -2.90 7.98
C LEU A 168 9.34 -3.89 7.45
N GLY A 169 9.98 -3.55 6.34
CA GLY A 169 11.08 -4.31 5.77
C GLY A 169 11.75 -3.52 4.66
N PRO A 170 13.05 -3.18 4.81
CA PRO A 170 13.79 -2.52 3.74
C PRO A 170 13.71 -3.32 2.45
N ALA A 171 13.37 -2.68 1.35
CA ALA A 171 13.33 -3.34 0.05
C ALA A 171 14.73 -3.52 -0.51
N TYR A 172 14.99 -4.69 -1.08
CA TYR A 172 16.27 -5.09 -1.65
C TYR A 172 16.08 -5.73 -3.03
N ARG A 173 17.16 -5.72 -3.84
CA ARG A 173 17.18 -6.30 -5.19
C ARG A 173 18.60 -6.66 -5.64
N THR A 174 18.73 -7.66 -6.50
CA THR A 174 19.99 -8.02 -7.15
C THR A 174 20.17 -7.38 -8.51
N GLY A 175 19.12 -6.81 -9.08
CA GLY A 175 19.15 -6.22 -10.40
C GLY A 175 18.47 -4.87 -10.48
N ASN A 176 18.73 -4.17 -11.58
CA ASN A 176 18.00 -2.97 -11.95
C ASN A 176 17.77 -2.92 -13.46
N GLN A 177 16.61 -2.46 -13.87
CA GLN A 177 16.32 -2.27 -15.28
C GLN A 177 17.06 -1.05 -15.81
N LEU A 178 17.69 -1.21 -16.95
CA LEU A 178 18.41 -0.16 -17.66
C LEU A 178 17.85 0.02 -19.06
N VAL A 179 17.84 1.27 -19.53
CA VAL A 179 17.66 1.61 -20.93
C VAL A 179 19.03 1.78 -21.56
N GLU A 180 19.34 0.96 -22.55
CA GLU A 180 20.53 1.08 -23.39
C GLU A 180 20.37 2.22 -24.42
N ALA A 181 21.48 2.64 -25.02
CA ALA A 181 21.49 3.73 -26.00
C ALA A 181 20.57 3.49 -27.23
N ASP A 182 20.35 2.22 -27.59
CA ASP A 182 19.43 1.81 -28.67
C ASP A 182 17.96 1.72 -28.22
N GLY A 183 17.68 2.04 -26.96
CA GLY A 183 16.35 2.03 -26.37
C GLY A 183 15.87 0.66 -25.88
N ARG A 184 16.70 -0.39 -25.92
CA ARG A 184 16.37 -1.69 -25.33
C ARG A 184 16.42 -1.61 -23.80
N ILE A 185 15.45 -2.26 -23.15
CA ILE A 185 15.45 -2.45 -21.69
C ILE A 185 16.18 -3.77 -21.41
N VAL A 186 17.17 -3.71 -20.54
CA VAL A 186 17.93 -4.87 -20.06
C VAL A 186 18.01 -4.83 -18.53
N THR A 187 18.19 -5.97 -17.89
CA THR A 187 18.45 -6.04 -16.44
C THR A 187 19.96 -6.12 -16.21
N HIS A 188 20.48 -5.20 -15.40
CA HIS A 188 21.84 -5.24 -14.88
C HIS A 188 21.80 -5.86 -13.49
N TYR A 189 22.65 -6.84 -13.24
CA TYR A 189 22.73 -7.54 -11.96
C TYR A 189 23.99 -7.17 -11.18
N ASP A 190 23.79 -6.93 -9.86
CA ASP A 190 24.81 -6.84 -8.82
C ASP A 190 24.34 -7.76 -7.68
N GLU A 191 24.65 -9.05 -7.84
CA GLU A 191 24.14 -10.09 -6.94
C GLU A 191 24.75 -9.97 -5.54
N GLU A 192 26.06 -9.66 -5.44
CA GLU A 192 26.74 -9.49 -4.16
C GLU A 192 26.07 -8.40 -3.32
N ARG A 193 25.79 -7.27 -3.94
CA ARG A 193 25.11 -6.14 -3.29
C ARG A 193 23.71 -6.52 -2.85
N GLY A 194 22.90 -7.11 -3.71
CA GLY A 194 21.54 -7.50 -3.37
C GLY A 194 21.44 -8.54 -2.27
N LEU A 195 22.40 -9.49 -2.21
CA LEU A 195 22.48 -10.46 -1.13
C LEU A 195 22.92 -9.81 0.19
N ALA A 196 23.80 -8.83 0.17
CA ALA A 196 24.17 -8.07 1.37
C ALA A 196 22.99 -7.22 1.88
N GLU A 197 22.19 -6.63 1.00
CA GLU A 197 20.96 -5.91 1.38
C GLU A 197 19.92 -6.86 2.01
N LEU A 198 19.75 -8.08 1.49
CA LEU A 198 18.91 -9.13 2.11
C LEU A 198 19.41 -9.46 3.53
N ASP A 199 20.73 -9.62 3.73
CA ASP A 199 21.29 -9.90 5.05
C ASP A 199 20.99 -8.75 6.03
N GLY A 200 21.06 -7.49 5.59
CA GLY A 200 20.64 -6.31 6.35
C GLY A 200 19.16 -6.33 6.71
N ALA A 201 18.28 -6.68 5.75
CA ALA A 201 16.86 -6.81 5.99
C ALA A 201 16.51 -7.93 7.00
N ILE A 202 17.23 -9.05 6.97
CA ILE A 202 17.09 -10.13 7.95
C ILE A 202 17.45 -9.65 9.37
N VAL A 203 18.53 -8.89 9.51
CA VAL A 203 18.93 -8.29 10.80
C VAL A 203 17.83 -7.32 11.28
N PHE A 204 17.35 -6.44 10.42
CA PHE A 204 16.25 -5.53 10.74
C PHE A 204 15.01 -6.30 11.25
N CYS A 205 14.61 -7.37 10.55
CA CYS A 205 13.48 -8.18 10.98
C CYS A 205 13.66 -8.74 12.39
N ARG A 206 14.84 -9.25 12.73
CA ARG A 206 15.13 -9.81 14.06
C ARG A 206 15.10 -8.74 15.16
N ASP A 207 15.55 -7.53 14.86
CA ASP A 207 15.67 -6.45 15.83
C ASP A 207 14.34 -5.74 16.11
N PHE A 208 13.44 -5.69 15.13
CA PHE A 208 12.20 -4.89 15.20
C PHE A 208 10.91 -5.70 15.27
N GLU A 209 10.95 -7.03 15.07
CA GLU A 209 9.74 -7.85 15.15
C GLU A 209 9.10 -7.76 16.53
N GLY A 210 7.82 -7.36 16.57
CA GLY A 210 7.05 -7.19 17.80
C GLY A 210 7.35 -5.90 18.58
N ALA A 211 8.18 -5.00 18.06
CA ALA A 211 8.50 -3.73 18.73
C ALA A 211 7.24 -2.86 18.97
N ALA A 212 7.37 -1.84 19.83
CA ALA A 212 6.28 -0.95 20.24
C ALA A 212 5.02 -1.70 20.74
N GLY A 213 5.21 -2.83 21.44
CA GLY A 213 4.11 -3.64 21.96
C GLY A 213 3.30 -4.38 20.88
N GLY A 214 3.96 -4.72 19.76
CA GLY A 214 3.38 -5.46 18.64
C GLY A 214 2.71 -4.57 17.59
N LEU A 215 2.85 -3.25 17.67
CA LEU A 215 2.47 -2.34 16.57
C LEU A 215 3.42 -2.48 15.38
N ILE A 216 4.71 -2.65 15.64
CA ILE A 216 5.71 -2.87 14.60
C ILE A 216 5.87 -4.38 14.41
N ARG A 217 5.56 -4.85 13.22
CA ARG A 217 5.85 -6.17 12.71
C ARG A 217 6.80 -6.01 11.53
N THR A 218 7.41 -7.09 11.12
CA THR A 218 8.39 -7.05 10.04
C THR A 218 7.99 -7.95 8.87
N MET A 219 8.59 -7.70 7.72
CA MET A 219 8.47 -8.50 6.51
C MET A 219 9.77 -8.50 5.73
N LEU A 220 9.95 -9.45 4.83
CA LEU A 220 10.97 -9.38 3.79
C LEU A 220 10.36 -8.80 2.51
N ALA A 221 11.10 -7.94 1.84
CA ALA A 221 10.61 -7.15 0.72
C ALA A 221 11.57 -7.16 -0.48
N PRO A 222 11.80 -8.33 -1.17
CA PRO A 222 12.42 -8.29 -2.49
C PRO A 222 11.57 -7.39 -3.39
N ASP A 223 12.20 -6.45 -4.13
CA ASP A 223 11.49 -5.37 -4.82
C ASP A 223 10.55 -5.92 -5.92
N ARG A 224 11.14 -6.50 -6.95
CA ARG A 224 10.41 -6.98 -8.14
C ARG A 224 10.97 -8.29 -8.63
N ILE A 225 10.11 -9.10 -9.21
CA ILE A 225 10.52 -10.42 -9.73
C ILE A 225 11.60 -10.29 -10.81
N GLU A 226 11.45 -9.36 -11.75
CA GLU A 226 12.38 -9.17 -12.87
C GLU A 226 13.73 -8.54 -12.48
N THR A 227 13.85 -8.07 -11.24
CA THR A 227 15.09 -7.53 -10.67
C THR A 227 15.71 -8.46 -9.62
N SER A 228 15.22 -9.67 -9.51
CA SER A 228 15.66 -10.67 -8.54
C SER A 228 16.32 -11.86 -9.22
N THR A 229 17.48 -12.28 -8.70
CA THR A 229 18.10 -13.56 -9.13
C THR A 229 17.46 -14.76 -8.42
N ALA A 230 17.60 -15.94 -8.99
CA ALA A 230 17.15 -17.18 -8.37
C ALA A 230 17.75 -17.40 -6.98
N GLU A 231 19.01 -17.02 -6.79
CA GLU A 231 19.69 -17.14 -5.50
C GLU A 231 19.07 -16.19 -4.45
N LEU A 232 18.81 -14.93 -4.81
CA LEU A 232 18.12 -13.98 -3.92
C LEU A 232 16.77 -14.53 -3.49
N LEU A 233 15.95 -15.03 -4.44
CA LEU A 233 14.62 -15.55 -4.14
C LEU A 233 14.65 -16.80 -3.26
N ARG A 234 15.59 -17.74 -3.50
CA ARG A 234 15.74 -18.93 -2.64
C ARG A 234 16.18 -18.56 -1.22
N ARG A 235 17.15 -17.66 -1.08
CA ARG A 235 17.59 -17.20 0.24
C ARG A 235 16.48 -16.42 0.96
N THR A 236 15.73 -15.62 0.23
CA THR A 236 14.54 -14.93 0.80
C THR A 236 13.51 -15.95 1.29
N ALA A 237 13.17 -16.98 0.50
CA ALA A 237 12.22 -18.02 0.91
C ALA A 237 12.68 -18.75 2.17
N ALA A 238 13.96 -19.10 2.25
CA ALA A 238 14.56 -19.72 3.44
C ALA A 238 14.47 -18.80 4.68
N ALA A 239 14.78 -17.50 4.52
CA ALA A 239 14.70 -16.52 5.59
C ALA A 239 13.24 -16.27 6.05
N VAL A 240 12.26 -16.26 5.14
CA VAL A 240 10.82 -16.19 5.46
C VAL A 240 10.41 -17.33 6.38
N ALA A 241 10.85 -18.55 6.08
CA ALA A 241 10.55 -19.73 6.89
C ALA A 241 11.24 -19.67 8.28
N ASP A 242 12.50 -19.19 8.35
CA ASP A 242 13.27 -19.06 9.61
C ASP A 242 12.69 -17.98 10.53
N LEU A 243 12.31 -16.84 9.97
CA LEU A 243 11.83 -15.67 10.72
C LEU A 243 10.33 -15.71 11.03
N ASP A 244 9.57 -16.53 10.35
CA ASP A 244 8.11 -16.61 10.44
C ASP A 244 7.40 -15.29 10.10
N VAL A 245 7.90 -14.57 9.08
CA VAL A 245 7.40 -13.26 8.63
C VAL A 245 6.78 -13.35 7.23
N PRO A 246 5.87 -12.43 6.85
CA PRO A 246 5.41 -12.32 5.47
C PRO A 246 6.51 -11.85 4.53
N VAL A 247 6.34 -12.14 3.24
CA VAL A 247 7.17 -11.61 2.16
C VAL A 247 6.29 -10.93 1.11
N ARG A 248 6.69 -9.73 0.69
CA ARG A 248 6.05 -9.02 -0.41
C ARG A 248 6.99 -8.95 -1.59
N LEU A 249 6.53 -9.41 -2.75
CA LEU A 249 7.27 -9.35 -4.02
C LEU A 249 6.34 -8.86 -5.12
N HIS A 250 6.64 -7.73 -5.77
CA HIS A 250 5.87 -7.26 -6.92
C HIS A 250 5.95 -8.31 -8.05
N CYS A 251 4.78 -8.75 -8.49
CA CYS A 251 4.66 -9.83 -9.47
C CYS A 251 3.43 -9.63 -10.36
N CYS A 252 3.60 -9.83 -11.65
CA CYS A 252 2.55 -9.68 -12.66
C CYS A 252 2.00 -8.25 -12.75
N GLN A 253 2.86 -7.24 -12.56
CA GLN A 253 2.52 -5.81 -12.61
C GLN A 253 2.41 -5.29 -14.03
N SER A 254 3.28 -5.73 -14.94
CA SER A 254 3.36 -5.20 -16.28
C SER A 254 3.71 -6.25 -17.34
N LYS A 255 3.35 -5.98 -18.59
CA LYS A 255 3.75 -6.84 -19.70
C LYS A 255 5.27 -6.90 -19.89
N ILE A 256 5.97 -5.80 -19.58
CA ILE A 256 7.45 -5.76 -19.67
C ILE A 256 8.06 -6.76 -18.70
N GLU A 257 7.61 -6.76 -17.45
CA GLU A 257 8.02 -7.74 -16.43
C GLU A 257 7.77 -9.16 -16.90
N TYR A 258 6.51 -9.44 -17.32
CA TYR A 258 6.12 -10.76 -17.79
C TYR A 258 7.01 -11.26 -18.93
N ASP A 259 7.22 -10.43 -19.95
CA ASP A 259 8.03 -10.76 -21.11
C ASP A 259 9.52 -10.96 -20.76
N LEU A 260 10.07 -10.17 -19.81
CA LEU A 260 11.44 -10.32 -19.33
C LEU A 260 11.65 -11.64 -18.61
N VAL A 261 10.75 -11.98 -17.67
CA VAL A 261 10.82 -13.25 -16.92
C VAL A 261 10.66 -14.44 -17.87
N LEU A 262 9.71 -14.37 -18.79
CA LEU A 262 9.51 -15.40 -19.80
C LEU A 262 10.74 -15.59 -20.70
N ALA A 263 11.36 -14.51 -21.16
CA ALA A 263 12.55 -14.54 -22.00
C ALA A 263 13.78 -15.11 -21.27
N GLN A 264 13.90 -14.83 -19.96
CA GLN A 264 15.04 -15.27 -19.17
C GLN A 264 14.92 -16.73 -18.70
N HIS A 265 13.70 -17.17 -18.34
CA HIS A 265 13.48 -18.43 -17.63
C HIS A 265 12.62 -19.43 -18.41
N GLY A 266 11.98 -19.01 -19.54
CA GLY A 266 11.05 -19.86 -20.29
C GLY A 266 9.73 -20.14 -19.58
N MET A 267 9.48 -19.47 -18.46
CA MET A 267 8.36 -19.63 -17.54
C MET A 267 7.65 -18.30 -17.30
N SER A 268 6.35 -18.34 -16.99
CA SER A 268 5.65 -17.16 -16.47
C SER A 268 6.17 -16.76 -15.08
N PRO A 269 5.93 -15.53 -14.61
CA PRO A 269 6.34 -15.12 -13.28
C PRO A 269 5.90 -16.08 -12.15
N PRO A 270 4.62 -16.51 -12.05
CA PRO A 270 4.22 -17.48 -11.04
C PRO A 270 4.82 -18.87 -11.24
N GLU A 271 4.96 -19.35 -12.51
CA GLU A 271 5.62 -20.64 -12.80
C GLU A 271 7.07 -20.64 -12.31
N TRP A 272 7.78 -19.53 -12.51
CA TRP A 272 9.17 -19.39 -12.06
C TRP A 272 9.29 -19.36 -10.55
N LEU A 273 8.46 -18.58 -9.85
CA LEU A 273 8.44 -18.54 -8.38
C LEU A 273 8.13 -19.90 -7.77
N ASP A 274 7.18 -20.64 -8.35
CA ASP A 274 6.83 -22.00 -7.92
C ASP A 274 8.01 -22.97 -8.10
N SER A 275 8.70 -22.90 -9.25
CA SER A 275 9.89 -23.71 -9.55
C SER A 275 11.05 -23.48 -8.57
N LEU A 276 11.10 -22.32 -7.92
CA LEU A 276 12.10 -21.98 -6.90
C LEU A 276 11.67 -22.36 -5.48
N GLY A 277 10.42 -22.82 -5.29
CA GLY A 277 9.84 -23.06 -3.97
C GLY A 277 9.61 -21.77 -3.17
N PHE A 278 9.43 -20.64 -3.86
CA PHE A 278 9.22 -19.35 -3.21
C PHE A 278 7.79 -19.17 -2.71
N LEU A 279 6.81 -19.65 -3.47
CA LEU A 279 5.39 -19.44 -3.18
C LEU A 279 4.93 -20.23 -1.97
N ASN A 280 4.26 -19.56 -1.06
CA ASN A 280 3.60 -20.13 0.13
C ASN A 280 2.55 -19.15 0.67
N GLU A 281 1.87 -19.53 1.76
CA GLU A 281 0.79 -18.75 2.39
C GLU A 281 1.21 -17.39 2.99
N ARG A 282 2.53 -17.13 3.10
CA ARG A 282 3.09 -15.86 3.58
C ARG A 282 3.42 -14.89 2.45
N CYS A 283 3.28 -15.33 1.18
CA CYS A 283 3.59 -14.50 0.03
C CYS A 283 2.46 -13.52 -0.27
N LEU A 284 2.81 -12.25 -0.36
CA LEU A 284 1.98 -11.16 -0.82
C LEU A 284 2.50 -10.74 -2.20
N LEU A 285 1.65 -10.83 -3.21
CA LEU A 285 2.01 -10.56 -4.61
C LEU A 285 1.22 -9.34 -5.10
N PRO A 286 1.78 -8.11 -4.99
CA PRO A 286 1.15 -6.91 -5.55
C PRO A 286 0.85 -7.06 -7.04
N HIS A 287 -0.31 -6.53 -7.43
CA HIS A 287 -0.91 -6.43 -8.77
C HIS A 287 -1.62 -7.67 -9.29
N GLY A 288 -0.93 -8.77 -9.65
CA GLY A 288 -1.58 -9.96 -10.22
C GLY A 288 -2.39 -9.69 -11.52
N THR A 289 -1.99 -8.67 -12.32
CA THR A 289 -2.75 -8.21 -13.48
C THR A 289 -2.36 -8.93 -14.76
N PHE A 290 -1.05 -9.11 -14.99
CA PHE A 290 -0.50 -9.72 -16.19
C PHE A 290 -0.17 -11.19 -15.95
N VAL A 291 -1.22 -12.02 -15.95
CA VAL A 291 -1.13 -13.46 -15.78
C VAL A 291 -1.47 -14.19 -17.06
N SER A 292 -0.99 -15.43 -17.21
CA SER A 292 -1.29 -16.30 -18.35
C SER A 292 -2.81 -16.45 -18.52
N GLY A 293 -3.30 -16.31 -19.73
CA GLY A 293 -4.73 -16.37 -20.08
C GLY A 293 -5.53 -15.12 -19.71
N SER A 294 -4.88 -14.04 -19.29
CA SER A 294 -5.51 -12.72 -19.19
C SER A 294 -5.60 -12.04 -20.57
N ARG A 295 -6.44 -11.01 -20.65
CA ARG A 295 -6.59 -10.20 -21.88
C ARG A 295 -5.27 -9.63 -22.41
N GLN A 296 -4.33 -9.33 -21.50
CA GLN A 296 -3.04 -8.73 -21.83
C GLN A 296 -1.97 -9.77 -22.22
N ILE A 297 -2.16 -11.02 -21.79
CA ILE A 297 -1.21 -12.12 -21.97
C ILE A 297 -1.89 -13.27 -22.73
N ASP A 298 -1.73 -13.27 -24.05
CA ASP A 298 -2.23 -14.33 -24.94
C ASP A 298 -1.31 -15.56 -24.88
N ARG A 299 -1.18 -16.15 -23.70
CA ARG A 299 -0.47 -17.39 -23.45
C ARG A 299 -1.29 -18.24 -22.50
N PRO A 300 -1.63 -19.49 -22.86
CA PRO A 300 -2.26 -20.39 -21.92
C PRO A 300 -1.32 -20.73 -20.76
N GLY A 301 -1.84 -20.87 -19.57
CA GLY A 301 -1.08 -21.20 -18.37
C GLY A 301 -1.96 -21.35 -17.14
N ARG A 302 -1.35 -21.64 -16.00
CA ARG A 302 -2.01 -21.92 -14.73
C ARG A 302 -1.59 -20.95 -13.62
N ASP A 303 -1.25 -19.73 -13.98
CA ASP A 303 -0.68 -18.76 -13.04
C ASP A 303 -1.57 -18.54 -11.82
N LEU A 304 -2.88 -18.36 -12.02
CA LEU A 304 -3.83 -18.17 -10.92
C LEU A 304 -4.01 -19.41 -10.07
N GLU A 305 -4.04 -20.59 -10.69
CA GLU A 305 -4.09 -21.88 -9.96
C GLU A 305 -2.82 -22.09 -9.13
N ILE A 306 -1.64 -21.77 -9.67
CA ILE A 306 -0.35 -21.88 -8.96
C ILE A 306 -0.37 -20.98 -7.72
N ILE A 307 -0.77 -19.71 -7.86
CA ILE A 307 -0.86 -18.76 -6.75
C ILE A 307 -1.86 -19.25 -5.69
N ARG A 308 -3.04 -19.73 -6.11
CA ARG A 308 -4.07 -20.27 -5.22
C ARG A 308 -3.59 -21.51 -4.48
N ASP A 309 -3.02 -22.47 -5.21
CA ASP A 309 -2.63 -23.78 -4.66
C ASP A 309 -1.47 -23.63 -3.66
N ALA A 310 -0.61 -22.63 -3.86
CA ALA A 310 0.42 -22.23 -2.90
C ALA A 310 -0.15 -21.48 -1.67
N GLY A 311 -1.40 -21.03 -1.72
CA GLY A 311 -2.02 -20.23 -0.66
C GLY A 311 -1.52 -18.78 -0.60
N ALA A 312 -0.77 -18.32 -1.59
CA ALA A 312 -0.29 -16.94 -1.69
C ALA A 312 -1.46 -15.96 -1.93
N ALA A 313 -1.27 -14.70 -1.54
CA ALA A 313 -2.28 -13.66 -1.70
C ALA A 313 -1.93 -12.69 -2.82
N ILE A 314 -2.92 -12.34 -3.64
CA ILE A 314 -2.82 -11.21 -4.56
C ILE A 314 -3.16 -9.94 -3.80
N VAL A 315 -2.32 -8.91 -3.94
CA VAL A 315 -2.59 -7.57 -3.43
C VAL A 315 -3.10 -6.71 -4.59
N HIS A 316 -4.40 -6.47 -4.62
CA HIS A 316 -5.03 -5.75 -5.73
C HIS A 316 -4.86 -4.24 -5.56
N CYS A 317 -4.23 -3.58 -6.56
CA CYS A 317 -3.94 -2.14 -6.60
C CYS A 317 -4.64 -1.48 -7.80
N PRO A 318 -5.98 -1.40 -7.80
CA PRO A 318 -6.73 -1.01 -9.01
C PRO A 318 -6.54 0.44 -9.42
N LEU A 319 -6.32 1.37 -8.48
CA LEU A 319 -6.17 2.78 -8.79
C LEU A 319 -4.92 3.05 -9.61
N VAL A 320 -3.76 2.52 -9.19
CA VAL A 320 -2.52 2.66 -9.95
C VAL A 320 -2.60 1.91 -11.28
N SER A 321 -3.16 0.71 -11.30
CA SER A 321 -3.36 -0.05 -12.53
C SER A 321 -4.24 0.72 -13.53
N GLY A 322 -5.36 1.28 -13.06
CA GLY A 322 -6.29 2.06 -13.88
C GLY A 322 -5.67 3.35 -14.44
N ARG A 323 -4.84 4.05 -13.65
CA ARG A 323 -4.07 5.22 -14.13
C ARG A 323 -3.14 4.87 -15.30
N HIS A 324 -2.67 3.63 -15.36
CA HIS A 324 -1.82 3.13 -16.45
C HIS A 324 -2.59 2.39 -17.54
N GLY A 325 -3.93 2.45 -17.52
CA GLY A 325 -4.78 1.82 -18.53
C GLY A 325 -4.87 0.30 -18.42
N ASN A 326 -4.58 -0.26 -17.23
CA ASN A 326 -4.62 -1.68 -16.97
C ASN A 326 -5.70 -2.03 -15.93
N ALA A 327 -6.21 -3.24 -15.98
CA ALA A 327 -7.13 -3.77 -14.99
C ALA A 327 -7.03 -5.29 -14.91
N ILE A 328 -7.37 -5.88 -13.79
CA ILE A 328 -7.63 -7.32 -13.69
C ILE A 328 -8.88 -7.63 -14.51
N ASP A 329 -8.83 -8.65 -15.36
CA ASP A 329 -9.93 -8.99 -16.28
C ASP A 329 -11.23 -9.32 -15.55
N HIS A 330 -11.15 -10.08 -14.46
CA HIS A 330 -12.32 -10.53 -13.72
C HIS A 330 -12.00 -10.69 -12.23
N PHE A 331 -12.12 -9.63 -11.45
CA PHE A 331 -11.95 -9.70 -9.99
C PHE A 331 -12.87 -10.73 -9.33
N GLY A 332 -14.14 -10.80 -9.78
CA GLY A 332 -15.08 -11.82 -9.31
C GLY A 332 -14.59 -13.26 -9.55
N ARG A 333 -14.01 -13.52 -10.73
CA ARG A 333 -13.42 -14.83 -11.05
C ARG A 333 -12.28 -15.21 -10.10
N TYR A 334 -11.42 -14.28 -9.75
CA TYR A 334 -10.32 -14.55 -8.81
C TYR A 334 -10.86 -15.00 -7.46
N ARG A 335 -11.93 -14.36 -6.97
CA ARG A 335 -12.62 -14.76 -5.75
C ARG A 335 -13.31 -16.11 -5.87
N GLU A 336 -14.02 -16.36 -6.98
CA GLU A 336 -14.70 -17.66 -7.26
C GLU A 336 -13.70 -18.81 -7.34
N MET A 337 -12.49 -18.58 -7.82
CA MET A 337 -11.39 -19.54 -7.83
C MET A 337 -10.83 -19.83 -6.42
N GLY A 338 -11.20 -19.05 -5.41
CA GLY A 338 -10.69 -19.17 -4.04
C GLY A 338 -9.31 -18.56 -3.82
N LEU A 339 -8.88 -17.61 -4.67
CA LEU A 339 -7.68 -16.82 -4.43
C LEU A 339 -7.84 -15.95 -3.19
N LYS A 340 -6.81 -15.86 -2.36
CA LYS A 340 -6.72 -14.83 -1.32
C LYS A 340 -6.46 -13.48 -1.98
N ILE A 341 -7.28 -12.49 -1.67
CA ILE A 341 -7.15 -11.14 -2.23
C ILE A 341 -7.22 -10.13 -1.09
N GLY A 342 -6.18 -9.32 -0.98
CA GLY A 342 -6.18 -8.10 -0.18
C GLY A 342 -6.03 -6.87 -1.07
N MET A 343 -6.11 -5.68 -0.47
CA MET A 343 -5.97 -4.42 -1.19
C MET A 343 -4.65 -3.75 -0.86
N GLY A 344 -4.07 -3.08 -1.86
CA GLY A 344 -2.96 -2.14 -1.73
C GLY A 344 -3.31 -0.83 -2.41
N THR A 345 -2.94 0.30 -1.82
CA THR A 345 -3.16 1.60 -2.47
C THR A 345 -2.17 1.85 -3.61
N ASP A 346 -0.91 1.51 -3.42
CA ASP A 346 0.19 1.69 -4.39
C ASP A 346 0.07 3.02 -5.17
N THR A 347 -0.29 4.09 -4.47
CA THR A 347 -0.53 5.40 -5.09
C THR A 347 -0.41 6.53 -4.07
N SER A 348 -0.17 7.74 -4.57
CA SER A 348 -0.24 8.98 -3.80
C SER A 348 -1.36 9.88 -4.37
N PRO A 349 -2.22 10.45 -3.50
CA PRO A 349 -2.39 10.13 -2.08
C PRO A 349 -3.00 8.73 -1.86
N PRO A 350 -2.70 8.07 -0.73
CA PRO A 350 -3.17 6.72 -0.43
C PRO A 350 -4.62 6.74 0.08
N ASP A 351 -5.58 6.98 -0.78
CA ASP A 351 -7.02 6.95 -0.47
C ASP A 351 -7.59 5.58 -0.79
N MET A 352 -7.81 4.74 0.25
CA MET A 352 -8.36 3.40 0.08
C MET A 352 -9.78 3.44 -0.51
N ILE A 353 -10.63 4.40 -0.15
CA ILE A 353 -11.99 4.48 -0.70
C ILE A 353 -11.94 4.74 -2.21
N MET A 354 -11.11 5.69 -2.65
CA MET A 354 -10.91 5.94 -4.09
C MET A 354 -10.38 4.70 -4.80
N ASN A 355 -9.46 3.97 -4.18
CA ASN A 355 -8.90 2.74 -4.71
C ASN A 355 -10.00 1.66 -4.89
N LEU A 356 -10.87 1.47 -3.90
CA LEU A 356 -12.01 0.55 -3.97
C LEU A 356 -13.04 0.96 -5.01
N GLN A 357 -13.37 2.26 -5.10
CA GLN A 357 -14.27 2.82 -6.14
C GLN A 357 -13.80 2.47 -7.55
N VAL A 358 -12.53 2.82 -7.84
CA VAL A 358 -11.94 2.57 -9.16
C VAL A 358 -11.91 1.08 -9.44
N GLY A 359 -11.50 0.25 -8.47
CA GLY A 359 -11.49 -1.19 -8.60
C GLY A 359 -12.86 -1.77 -8.97
N MET A 360 -13.90 -1.35 -8.26
CA MET A 360 -15.27 -1.78 -8.52
C MET A 360 -15.78 -1.34 -9.91
N ILE A 361 -15.49 -0.09 -10.30
CA ILE A 361 -15.88 0.43 -11.62
C ILE A 361 -15.16 -0.35 -12.72
N LEU A 362 -13.85 -0.56 -12.60
CA LEU A 362 -13.06 -1.33 -13.56
C LEU A 362 -13.56 -2.77 -13.65
N ALA A 363 -13.77 -3.45 -12.52
CA ALA A 363 -14.26 -4.83 -12.52
C ALA A 363 -15.61 -4.97 -13.22
N ARG A 364 -16.58 -4.06 -12.97
CA ARG A 364 -17.88 -4.03 -13.64
C ARG A 364 -17.75 -3.74 -15.12
N THR A 365 -16.90 -2.78 -15.49
CA THR A 365 -16.64 -2.40 -16.88
C THR A 365 -16.00 -3.55 -17.66
N MET A 366 -14.99 -4.20 -17.08
CA MET A 366 -14.31 -5.34 -17.71
C MET A 366 -15.24 -6.54 -17.91
N ALA A 367 -16.13 -6.79 -16.94
CA ALA A 367 -17.11 -7.86 -17.03
C ALA A 367 -18.34 -7.51 -17.88
N GLY A 368 -18.52 -6.24 -18.27
CA GLY A 368 -19.73 -5.79 -18.97
C GLY A 368 -21.02 -5.93 -18.16
N SER A 369 -20.94 -5.95 -16.82
CA SER A 369 -22.06 -6.20 -15.91
C SER A 369 -21.93 -5.42 -14.61
N ALA A 370 -22.95 -4.65 -14.25
CA ALA A 370 -23.01 -3.96 -12.96
C ALA A 370 -23.08 -4.93 -11.76
N GLY A 371 -23.55 -6.16 -11.97
CA GLY A 371 -23.66 -7.20 -10.96
C GLY A 371 -22.41 -8.09 -10.79
N ALA A 372 -21.35 -7.85 -11.56
CA ALA A 372 -20.14 -8.68 -11.53
C ALA A 372 -19.41 -8.65 -10.18
N VAL A 373 -19.51 -7.53 -9.47
CA VAL A 373 -18.96 -7.35 -8.12
C VAL A 373 -19.85 -6.44 -7.30
N ARG A 374 -19.89 -6.66 -5.99
CA ARG A 374 -20.66 -5.86 -5.03
C ARG A 374 -19.72 -5.02 -4.18
N CYS A 375 -20.26 -4.00 -3.50
CA CYS A 375 -19.46 -3.14 -2.61
C CYS A 375 -18.81 -3.94 -1.48
N GLU A 376 -19.55 -4.91 -0.90
CA GLU A 376 -19.01 -5.79 0.14
C GLU A 376 -17.81 -6.61 -0.31
N ASP A 377 -17.71 -6.99 -1.59
CA ASP A 377 -16.58 -7.76 -2.11
C ASP A 377 -15.26 -6.98 -2.00
N TYR A 378 -15.32 -5.67 -2.26
CA TYR A 378 -14.17 -4.77 -2.14
C TYR A 378 -13.91 -4.34 -0.70
N TYR A 379 -14.96 -4.12 0.09
CA TYR A 379 -14.83 -3.82 1.51
C TYR A 379 -14.18 -4.97 2.27
N ASP A 380 -14.63 -6.20 2.02
CA ASP A 380 -14.03 -7.40 2.60
C ASP A 380 -12.55 -7.53 2.20
N ALA A 381 -12.19 -7.28 0.93
CA ALA A 381 -10.80 -7.35 0.49
C ALA A 381 -9.90 -6.32 1.20
N ALA A 382 -10.42 -5.13 1.51
CA ALA A 382 -9.69 -4.08 2.22
C ALA A 382 -9.65 -4.26 3.74
N THR A 383 -10.40 -5.19 4.28
CA THR A 383 -10.52 -5.45 5.72
C THR A 383 -10.11 -6.89 6.04
N VAL A 384 -11.05 -7.82 6.11
CA VAL A 384 -10.78 -9.23 6.45
C VAL A 384 -9.84 -9.90 5.45
N GLY A 385 -9.94 -9.59 4.15
CA GLY A 385 -9.07 -10.14 3.10
C GLY A 385 -7.61 -9.76 3.32
N GLY A 386 -7.34 -8.48 3.61
CA GLY A 386 -5.99 -8.02 3.95
C GLY A 386 -5.46 -8.65 5.23
N ALA A 387 -6.29 -8.75 6.26
CA ALA A 387 -5.93 -9.39 7.52
C ALA A 387 -5.64 -10.90 7.35
N ASP A 388 -6.46 -11.60 6.58
CA ASP A 388 -6.30 -13.04 6.32
C ASP A 388 -5.06 -13.32 5.45
N ALA A 389 -4.71 -12.40 4.52
CA ALA A 389 -3.47 -12.46 3.75
C ALA A 389 -2.21 -12.36 4.65
N LEU A 390 -2.31 -11.63 5.77
CA LEU A 390 -1.26 -11.52 6.78
C LEU A 390 -1.29 -12.64 7.84
N GLY A 391 -2.23 -13.58 7.76
CA GLY A 391 -2.43 -14.58 8.80
C GLY A 391 -2.90 -13.99 10.14
N ARG A 392 -3.59 -12.83 10.12
CA ARG A 392 -4.01 -12.07 11.30
C ARG A 392 -5.54 -12.11 11.50
N PRO A 393 -6.07 -13.19 12.10
CA PRO A 393 -7.51 -13.31 12.36
C PRO A 393 -8.04 -12.32 13.40
N ASP A 394 -7.17 -11.59 14.06
CA ASP A 394 -7.47 -10.54 15.04
C ASP A 394 -7.56 -9.12 14.43
N LEU A 395 -7.31 -8.95 13.12
CA LEU A 395 -7.38 -7.67 12.41
C LEU A 395 -8.51 -7.66 11.37
N GLY A 396 -8.84 -6.49 10.84
CA GLY A 396 -9.80 -6.29 9.75
C GLY A 396 -11.25 -6.65 10.12
N ARG A 397 -11.55 -6.87 11.40
CA ARG A 397 -12.87 -7.28 11.90
C ARG A 397 -13.14 -6.77 13.30
N LEU A 398 -14.42 -6.46 13.59
CA LEU A 398 -14.84 -6.04 14.92
C LEU A 398 -15.68 -7.17 15.55
N GLN A 399 -15.04 -7.91 16.45
CA GLN A 399 -15.64 -8.99 17.23
C GLN A 399 -14.89 -9.12 18.56
N PRO A 400 -15.50 -9.69 19.62
CA PRO A 400 -14.79 -9.95 20.87
C PRO A 400 -13.48 -10.73 20.65
N GLY A 401 -12.38 -10.24 21.24
CA GLY A 401 -11.04 -10.79 21.10
C GLY A 401 -10.22 -10.22 19.92
N ALA A 402 -10.83 -9.53 18.96
CA ALA A 402 -10.10 -8.82 17.92
C ALA A 402 -9.40 -7.56 18.46
N ARG A 403 -8.38 -7.07 17.75
CA ARG A 403 -7.77 -5.78 18.07
C ARG A 403 -8.78 -4.64 17.88
N ALA A 404 -8.70 -3.66 18.73
CA ALA A 404 -9.48 -2.44 18.60
C ALA A 404 -8.82 -1.52 17.55
N ASP A 405 -8.85 -1.95 16.30
CA ASP A 405 -8.43 -1.20 15.10
C ASP A 405 -9.71 -0.75 14.39
N ILE A 406 -10.13 0.48 14.64
CA ILE A 406 -11.47 1.00 14.33
C ILE A 406 -11.33 2.28 13.51
N SER A 407 -12.16 2.43 12.49
CA SER A 407 -12.35 3.67 11.76
C SER A 407 -13.79 4.16 11.87
N VAL A 408 -13.97 5.48 11.96
CA VAL A 408 -15.28 6.13 12.03
C VAL A 408 -15.44 7.02 10.81
N PHE A 409 -16.36 6.64 9.92
CA PHE A 409 -16.70 7.37 8.71
C PHE A 409 -17.93 8.23 8.96
N ASP A 410 -17.79 9.54 8.77
CA ASP A 410 -18.85 10.52 8.94
C ASP A 410 -19.82 10.48 7.75
N LEU A 411 -21.07 10.08 7.98
CA LEU A 411 -22.10 10.03 6.96
C LEU A 411 -22.90 11.33 6.83
N ASP A 412 -22.66 12.29 7.73
CA ASP A 412 -23.36 13.58 7.73
C ASP A 412 -22.64 14.62 6.84
N ARG A 413 -22.43 14.23 5.58
CA ARG A 413 -21.75 15.03 4.56
C ARG A 413 -22.63 15.22 3.34
N PRO A 414 -22.86 16.46 2.87
CA PRO A 414 -23.78 16.72 1.75
C PRO A 414 -23.43 15.98 0.45
N HIS A 415 -22.15 15.75 0.18
CA HIS A 415 -21.70 15.06 -1.05
C HIS A 415 -21.98 13.55 -1.04
N LEU A 416 -22.28 12.95 0.12
CA LEU A 416 -22.62 11.53 0.22
C LEU A 416 -24.07 11.25 -0.21
N GLY A 417 -24.93 12.27 -0.27
CA GLY A 417 -26.35 12.10 -0.58
C GLY A 417 -27.12 11.40 0.56
N GLN A 418 -28.17 10.66 0.19
CA GLN A 418 -29.00 9.94 1.14
C GLN A 418 -28.45 8.55 1.41
N VAL A 419 -28.41 8.14 2.68
CA VAL A 419 -27.85 6.86 3.12
C VAL A 419 -28.96 5.81 3.24
N ILE A 420 -28.89 4.78 2.38
CA ILE A 420 -29.72 3.56 2.50
C ILE A 420 -28.84 2.43 3.04
N ASP A 421 -27.70 2.24 2.42
CA ASP A 421 -26.66 1.29 2.83
C ASP A 421 -25.35 2.05 3.07
N PRO A 422 -24.81 2.06 4.29
CA PRO A 422 -23.63 2.88 4.61
C PRO A 422 -22.35 2.41 3.90
N ILE A 423 -22.21 1.11 3.60
CA ILE A 423 -21.06 0.58 2.86
C ILE A 423 -21.10 1.02 1.41
N GLN A 424 -22.30 0.91 0.78
CA GLN A 424 -22.46 1.40 -0.59
C GLN A 424 -22.25 2.92 -0.67
N THR A 425 -22.80 3.69 0.27
CA THR A 425 -22.60 5.14 0.32
C THR A 425 -21.12 5.49 0.45
N MET A 426 -20.40 4.85 1.37
CA MET A 426 -18.96 5.06 1.55
C MET A 426 -18.18 4.74 0.27
N LEU A 427 -18.45 3.60 -0.38
CA LEU A 427 -17.70 3.18 -1.55
C LEU A 427 -18.10 3.87 -2.85
N LEU A 428 -19.32 4.40 -2.96
CA LEU A 428 -19.79 5.02 -4.20
C LEU A 428 -19.67 6.55 -4.22
N ALA A 429 -19.67 7.18 -3.05
CA ALA A 429 -19.66 8.64 -2.92
C ALA A 429 -18.64 9.19 -1.93
N GLY A 430 -18.09 8.34 -1.06
CA GLY A 430 -17.15 8.74 -0.02
C GLY A 430 -15.72 8.96 -0.49
N HIS A 431 -14.93 9.52 0.42
CA HIS A 431 -13.50 9.74 0.26
C HIS A 431 -12.80 9.47 1.60
N GLY A 432 -11.50 9.18 1.58
CA GLY A 432 -10.72 9.02 2.81
C GLY A 432 -10.81 10.21 3.77
N ARG A 433 -11.02 11.41 3.24
CA ARG A 433 -11.24 12.62 4.07
C ARG A 433 -12.52 12.62 4.91
N ASP A 434 -13.43 11.67 4.70
CA ASP A 434 -14.67 11.57 5.46
C ASP A 434 -14.52 10.74 6.74
N PHE A 435 -13.36 10.11 6.96
CA PHE A 435 -13.03 9.54 8.27
C PHE A 435 -12.78 10.64 9.29
N SER A 436 -13.52 10.61 10.40
CA SER A 436 -13.41 11.57 11.49
C SER A 436 -12.48 11.11 12.61
N THR A 437 -12.47 9.81 12.88
CA THR A 437 -11.73 9.20 13.99
C THR A 437 -11.12 7.87 13.57
N VAL A 438 -9.89 7.61 14.06
CA VAL A 438 -9.20 6.34 13.88
C VAL A 438 -8.63 5.90 15.22
N VAL A 439 -8.91 4.64 15.57
CA VAL A 439 -8.39 3.97 16.77
C VAL A 439 -7.53 2.80 16.30
N ILE A 440 -6.32 2.67 16.84
CA ILE A 440 -5.40 1.57 16.55
C ILE A 440 -4.94 0.96 17.86
N ASP A 441 -5.15 -0.34 18.01
CA ASP A 441 -4.80 -1.07 19.22
C ASP A 441 -5.37 -0.38 20.48
N GLY A 442 -6.61 0.15 20.35
CA GLY A 442 -7.32 0.87 21.40
C GLY A 442 -6.86 2.32 21.66
N ARG A 443 -5.92 2.86 20.86
CA ARG A 443 -5.44 4.24 20.97
C ARG A 443 -6.13 5.12 19.95
N PHE A 444 -6.65 6.27 20.39
CA PHE A 444 -7.16 7.29 19.47
C PHE A 444 -5.99 7.97 18.77
N VAL A 445 -5.62 7.49 17.58
CA VAL A 445 -4.52 8.05 16.77
C VAL A 445 -4.97 9.25 15.95
N MET A 446 -6.27 9.36 15.69
CA MET A 446 -6.90 10.54 15.08
C MET A 446 -8.27 10.76 15.72
N GLU A 447 -8.56 11.96 16.22
CA GLU A 447 -9.90 12.41 16.66
C GLU A 447 -10.27 13.72 15.97
N ALA A 448 -11.49 13.82 15.48
CA ALA A 448 -11.99 14.98 14.72
C ALA A 448 -11.01 15.41 13.61
N ARG A 449 -10.39 14.45 12.93
CA ARG A 449 -9.37 14.60 11.89
C ARG A 449 -8.03 15.20 12.36
N VAL A 450 -7.82 15.32 13.65
CA VAL A 450 -6.54 15.78 14.22
C VAL A 450 -5.71 14.59 14.66
N ILE A 451 -4.48 14.50 14.15
CA ILE A 451 -3.46 13.54 14.59
C ILE A 451 -2.53 14.27 15.57
N PRO A 452 -2.39 13.81 16.81
CA PRO A 452 -1.51 14.46 17.79
C PRO A 452 -0.08 14.60 17.29
N GLY A 453 0.53 15.77 17.44
CA GLY A 453 1.91 16.02 17.06
C GLY A 453 2.15 16.22 15.54
N ILE A 454 1.09 16.30 14.73
CA ILE A 454 1.18 16.59 13.29
C ILE A 454 0.60 17.97 13.01
N ASP A 455 1.43 18.86 12.45
CA ASP A 455 0.99 20.12 11.85
C ASP A 455 0.78 19.91 10.34
N GLU A 456 -0.46 19.65 9.96
CA GLU A 456 -0.83 19.33 8.58
C GLU A 456 -0.41 20.42 7.58
N ALA A 457 -0.57 21.69 7.94
CA ALA A 457 -0.24 22.79 7.05
C ALA A 457 1.29 22.93 6.84
N ALA A 458 2.06 22.81 7.92
CA ALA A 458 3.51 22.84 7.85
C ALA A 458 4.07 21.62 7.11
N ASP A 459 3.54 20.41 7.40
CA ASP A 459 3.98 19.18 6.76
C ASP A 459 3.64 19.16 5.26
N THR A 460 2.46 19.65 4.85
CA THR A 460 2.09 19.80 3.44
C THR A 460 3.04 20.73 2.70
N LYS A 461 3.38 21.87 3.32
CA LYS A 461 4.33 22.82 2.73
C LYS A 461 5.74 22.22 2.61
N ARG A 462 6.19 21.50 3.64
CA ARG A 462 7.50 20.82 3.61
C ARG A 462 7.52 19.71 2.55
N ALA A 463 6.45 18.92 2.45
CA ALA A 463 6.31 17.88 1.43
C ALA A 463 6.40 18.43 0.01
N GLN A 464 5.72 19.57 -0.25
CA GLN A 464 5.80 20.26 -1.54
C GLN A 464 7.23 20.70 -1.87
N ALA A 465 7.93 21.32 -0.90
CA ALA A 465 9.30 21.80 -1.09
C ALA A 465 10.29 20.62 -1.33
N GLN A 466 10.13 19.50 -0.60
CA GLN A 466 10.94 18.31 -0.81
C GLN A 466 10.67 17.69 -2.19
N PHE A 467 9.41 17.61 -2.61
CA PHE A 467 9.02 17.15 -3.94
C PHE A 467 9.62 18.01 -5.07
N GLU A 468 9.61 19.32 -4.95
CA GLU A 468 10.26 20.24 -5.90
C GLU A 468 11.78 19.98 -5.99
N GLY A 469 12.41 19.66 -4.86
CA GLY A 469 13.82 19.23 -4.81
C GLY A 469 14.08 17.92 -5.59
N VAL A 470 13.18 16.95 -5.51
CA VAL A 470 13.25 15.71 -6.29
C VAL A 470 13.10 16.00 -7.79
N MET A 471 12.11 16.81 -8.16
CA MET A 471 11.88 17.21 -9.55
C MET A 471 13.09 17.94 -10.16
N ALA A 472 13.77 18.80 -9.38
CA ALA A 472 14.97 19.48 -9.84
C ALA A 472 16.14 18.52 -10.09
N ARG A 473 16.25 17.45 -9.31
CA ARG A 473 17.29 16.40 -9.45
C ARG A 473 16.93 15.31 -10.46
N TYR A 474 15.68 15.18 -10.85
CA TYR A 474 15.18 14.15 -11.77
C TYR A 474 16.01 14.04 -13.07
N PRO A 475 16.38 15.14 -13.78
CA PRO A 475 17.17 15.07 -15.01
C PRO A 475 18.52 14.39 -14.84
N GLN A 476 19.09 14.36 -13.64
CA GLN A 476 20.37 13.72 -13.36
C GLN A 476 20.30 12.18 -13.49
N ARG A 477 19.10 11.60 -13.40
CA ARG A 477 18.83 10.16 -13.57
C ARG A 477 18.34 9.79 -14.96
N THR A 478 18.10 10.78 -15.81
CA THR A 478 17.50 10.60 -17.12
C THR A 478 18.44 11.01 -18.25
N HIS A 479 19.74 10.73 -18.13
CA HIS A 479 20.74 11.09 -19.14
C HIS A 479 20.29 10.78 -20.57
N GLY A 480 20.33 11.78 -21.47
CA GLY A 480 19.87 11.65 -22.83
C GLY A 480 18.34 11.64 -23.02
N HIS A 481 17.59 11.76 -21.95
CA HIS A 481 16.13 11.94 -21.98
C HIS A 481 15.76 13.42 -22.02
N PRO A 482 14.52 13.77 -22.39
CA PRO A 482 14.02 15.14 -22.28
C PRO A 482 14.07 15.67 -20.85
N PRO A 483 14.06 17.00 -20.68
CA PRO A 483 13.98 17.61 -19.36
C PRO A 483 12.65 17.23 -18.67
N ALA A 484 12.63 17.28 -17.34
CA ALA A 484 11.45 16.95 -16.54
C ALA A 484 10.18 17.73 -16.94
N SER A 485 10.35 18.97 -17.43
CA SER A 485 9.24 19.80 -17.93
C SER A 485 8.57 19.26 -19.20
N GLU A 486 9.25 18.44 -19.98
CA GLU A 486 8.67 17.76 -21.14
C GLU A 486 8.04 16.42 -20.75
N ILE A 487 8.66 15.70 -19.81
CA ILE A 487 8.15 14.42 -19.27
C ILE A 487 6.88 14.66 -18.45
N PHE A 488 6.89 15.67 -17.58
CA PHE A 488 5.77 16.05 -16.71
C PHE A 488 5.21 17.41 -17.13
N SER A 489 4.79 17.52 -18.37
CA SER A 489 4.27 18.78 -18.93
C SER A 489 2.98 19.20 -18.21
N SER A 490 2.81 20.51 -18.04
CA SER A 490 1.54 21.05 -17.54
C SER A 490 0.40 20.80 -18.54
N SER A 491 -0.83 20.64 -18.04
CA SER A 491 -2.02 20.41 -18.86
C SER A 491 -2.30 21.57 -19.83
N TYR A 492 -1.88 22.77 -19.48
CA TYR A 492 -2.02 23.99 -20.29
C TYR A 492 -0.73 24.81 -20.25
N PRO A 493 -0.45 25.65 -21.27
CA PRO A 493 0.65 26.59 -21.22
C PRO A 493 0.60 27.46 -19.96
N VAL A 494 1.75 27.61 -19.30
CA VAL A 494 1.84 28.41 -18.07
C VAL A 494 2.37 29.80 -18.40
N GLU A 495 1.57 30.84 -18.19
CA GLU A 495 2.00 32.24 -18.19
C GLU A 495 2.53 32.62 -16.81
N ARG A 496 3.76 33.12 -16.75
CA ARG A 496 4.39 33.54 -15.51
C ARG A 496 4.33 35.06 -15.38
N ALA A 497 3.85 35.59 -14.24
CA ALA A 497 3.90 36.99 -13.94
C ALA A 497 5.37 37.45 -13.95
N GLY A 498 5.71 38.48 -14.74
CA GLY A 498 7.05 39.03 -14.81
C GLY A 498 7.87 38.71 -16.06
N ALA A 499 7.40 37.89 -17.00
CA ALA A 499 7.97 37.90 -18.36
C ALA A 499 7.55 39.22 -19.06
N CYS A 500 8.28 40.28 -18.81
CA CYS A 500 8.17 41.49 -19.66
C CYS A 500 8.34 41.04 -21.12
N LYS A 501 7.30 41.21 -21.92
CA LYS A 501 7.43 41.23 -23.37
C LYS A 501 8.44 42.33 -23.69
N GLY A 502 9.67 41.92 -23.98
CA GLY A 502 10.60 42.84 -24.61
C GLY A 502 9.91 43.38 -25.85
N ALA A 503 9.66 44.67 -25.85
CA ALA A 503 9.16 45.40 -27.00
C ALA A 503 10.11 45.14 -28.16
N GLY A 504 9.70 44.30 -29.06
CA GLY A 504 10.31 44.17 -30.37
C GLY A 504 9.79 45.33 -31.22
N ALA A 505 10.69 46.27 -31.52
CA ALA A 505 10.50 47.23 -32.56
C ALA A 505 10.68 46.56 -33.91
#